data_a2a9ffeee13cd1c36bf037209acbd4be
#
_entry.id   a2a9ffeee13cd1c36bf037209acbd4be
#
_cell.length_a   1.000
_cell.length_b   1.000
_cell.length_c   1.000
_cell.angle_alpha   90.00
_cell.angle_beta   90.00
_cell.angle_gamma   90.00
#
_symmetry.space_group_name_H-M   'P 1'
#
loop_
_entity.id
_entity.type
_entity.pdbx_description
1 polymer ?
#
loop_
_entity_poly.entity_id
_entity_poly.type
_entity_poly.pdbx_seq_one_letter_code
_entity_poly.pdbx_strand_id
1 'polypeptide(L)'
;SDITSVAYTENVGNAEINGLELNLVYSFDDSTSMTFYMNKMDPTLSEDYYYVSGELGANSGNRLAYMPELSYYLSFDKNFVLSNGKPGFVNLDYSYTGDRNSTYENSPILIPSYSIAHLRAGLENENSTIEFYVTNIFDKDALLSTYDDFSAVGSSGYAGFGYRDTRTKPQVVGIRIRYR
;
A
#
# COMPACT_ATOMS: atom_id res chain seq x y z
N SER A 1 -28.88 -21.35 22.35
CA SER A 1 -27.44 -21.68 22.37
C SER A 1 -26.68 -20.43 22.05
N ASP A 2 -26.03 -19.84 23.05
CA ASP A 2 -25.19 -18.67 22.88
C ASP A 2 -23.97 -19.07 22.04
N ILE A 3 -23.89 -18.58 20.79
CA ILE A 3 -22.69 -18.70 19.99
C ILE A 3 -21.76 -17.57 20.44
N THR A 4 -20.91 -17.86 21.42
CA THR A 4 -19.78 -16.99 21.72
C THR A 4 -18.72 -17.23 20.63
N SER A 5 -18.63 -16.35 19.64
CA SER A 5 -17.48 -16.38 18.73
C SER A 5 -16.26 -15.91 19.49
N VAL A 6 -15.31 -16.79 19.72
CA VAL A 6 -14.02 -16.47 20.32
C VAL A 6 -13.01 -16.30 19.18
N ALA A 7 -12.45 -15.10 19.06
CA ALA A 7 -11.31 -14.91 18.18
C ALA A 7 -10.08 -15.56 18.81
N TYR A 8 -9.36 -16.39 18.07
CA TYR A 8 -8.13 -17.03 18.51
C TYR A 8 -7.07 -16.88 17.41
N THR A 9 -5.82 -16.98 17.80
CA THR A 9 -4.69 -16.96 16.88
C THR A 9 -4.11 -18.36 16.81
N GLU A 10 -3.92 -18.88 15.59
CA GLU A 10 -3.33 -20.19 15.37
C GLU A 10 -2.23 -20.11 14.30
N ASN A 11 -1.40 -21.13 14.26
CA ASN A 11 -0.43 -21.33 13.20
C ASN A 11 -1.14 -21.96 12.00
N VAL A 12 -1.07 -21.29 10.83
CA VAL A 12 -1.73 -21.72 9.59
C VAL A 12 -0.90 -22.72 8.80
N GLY A 13 0.30 -23.08 9.29
CA GLY A 13 1.24 -23.94 8.61
C GLY A 13 2.45 -23.18 8.06
N ASN A 14 3.11 -23.77 7.05
CA ASN A 14 4.30 -23.21 6.45
C ASN A 14 3.98 -22.36 5.21
N ALA A 15 4.74 -21.30 5.01
CA ALA A 15 4.67 -20.44 3.84
C ALA A 15 6.04 -20.26 3.22
N GLU A 16 6.08 -20.08 1.92
CA GLU A 16 7.28 -19.79 1.16
C GLU A 16 7.13 -18.49 0.37
N ILE A 17 8.17 -17.67 0.38
CA ILE A 17 8.23 -16.43 -0.38
C ILE A 17 9.53 -16.43 -1.17
N ASN A 18 9.42 -16.62 -2.47
CA ASN A 18 10.52 -16.47 -3.40
C ASN A 18 10.39 -15.14 -4.12
N GLY A 19 11.50 -14.42 -4.32
CA GLY A 19 11.37 -13.11 -4.94
C GLY A 19 12.68 -12.47 -5.38
N LEU A 20 12.51 -11.32 -6.01
CA LEU A 20 13.59 -10.45 -6.46
C LEU A 20 13.30 -9.03 -5.98
N GLU A 21 14.27 -8.44 -5.31
CA GLU A 21 14.29 -7.02 -4.95
C GLU A 21 15.33 -6.28 -5.79
N LEU A 22 14.94 -5.14 -6.31
CA LEU A 22 15.82 -4.25 -7.07
C LEU A 22 15.75 -2.85 -6.46
N ASN A 23 16.89 -2.29 -6.14
CA ASN A 23 17.03 -0.89 -5.73
C ASN A 23 18.08 -0.20 -6.59
N LEU A 24 17.67 0.83 -7.32
CA LEU A 24 18.51 1.63 -8.19
C LEU A 24 18.40 3.10 -7.80
N VAL A 25 19.55 3.73 -7.61
CA VAL A 25 19.65 5.18 -7.46
C VAL A 25 20.55 5.69 -8.58
N TYR A 26 20.05 6.60 -9.37
CA TYR A 26 20.79 7.19 -10.48
C TYR A 26 20.80 8.71 -10.37
N SER A 27 21.99 9.29 -10.37
CA SER A 27 22.20 10.74 -10.43
C SER A 27 22.54 11.15 -11.86
N PHE A 28 21.69 11.96 -12.46
CA PHE A 28 21.92 12.52 -13.79
C PHE A 28 22.97 13.62 -13.74
N ASP A 29 22.91 14.42 -12.69
CA ASP A 29 23.84 15.49 -12.33
C ASP A 29 23.77 15.75 -10.80
N ASP A 30 24.52 16.72 -10.29
CA ASP A 30 24.57 17.08 -8.86
C ASP A 30 23.20 17.55 -8.30
N SER A 31 22.25 17.86 -9.17
CA SER A 31 20.96 18.43 -8.81
C SER A 31 19.77 17.57 -9.20
N THR A 32 19.97 16.47 -9.92
CA THR A 32 18.89 15.64 -10.46
C THR A 32 19.17 14.18 -10.18
N SER A 33 18.24 13.51 -9.52
CA SER A 33 18.34 12.08 -9.26
C SER A 33 17.01 11.36 -9.46
N MET A 34 17.11 10.07 -9.67
CA MET A 34 16.00 9.15 -9.75
C MET A 34 16.27 7.96 -8.85
N THR A 35 15.26 7.55 -8.09
CA THR A 35 15.28 6.33 -7.29
C THR A 35 14.21 5.39 -7.83
N PHE A 36 14.59 4.15 -8.09
CA PHE A 36 13.66 3.09 -8.47
C PHE A 36 13.81 1.92 -7.52
N TYR A 37 12.71 1.52 -6.91
CA TYR A 37 12.62 0.31 -6.10
C TYR A 37 11.58 -0.61 -6.70
N MET A 38 11.87 -1.90 -6.80
CA MET A 38 10.94 -2.93 -7.25
C MET A 38 11.06 -4.15 -6.36
N ASN A 39 9.92 -4.73 -6.02
CA ASN A 39 9.82 -6.02 -5.38
C ASN A 39 8.89 -6.90 -6.21
N LYS A 40 9.39 -8.05 -6.66
CA LYS A 40 8.61 -9.11 -7.30
C LYS A 40 8.74 -10.36 -6.47
N MET A 41 7.63 -10.92 -6.02
CA MET A 41 7.61 -12.09 -5.15
C MET A 41 6.51 -13.08 -5.56
N ASP A 42 6.68 -14.33 -5.12
CA ASP A 42 5.69 -15.40 -5.20
C ASP A 42 5.41 -15.88 -3.75
N PRO A 43 4.44 -15.25 -3.06
CA PRO A 43 4.14 -15.52 -1.66
C PRO A 43 3.03 -16.57 -1.56
N THR A 44 3.37 -17.82 -1.27
CA THR A 44 2.40 -18.92 -1.25
C THR A 44 2.48 -19.77 0.02
N LEU A 45 1.38 -20.46 0.34
CA LEU A 45 1.38 -21.53 1.32
C LEU A 45 2.14 -22.73 0.76
N SER A 46 2.99 -23.34 1.61
CA SER A 46 3.77 -24.54 1.22
C SER A 46 3.02 -25.85 1.49
N GLU A 47 1.94 -25.80 2.29
CA GLU A 47 1.12 -26.94 2.68
C GLU A 47 -0.36 -26.56 2.80
N ASP A 48 -1.23 -27.58 2.75
CA ASP A 48 -2.66 -27.40 2.98
C ASP A 48 -2.94 -26.98 4.42
N TYR A 49 -3.88 -26.05 4.59
CA TYR A 49 -4.36 -25.62 5.90
C TYR A 49 -5.75 -26.20 6.18
N TYR A 50 -5.92 -26.76 7.34
CA TYR A 50 -7.18 -27.32 7.83
C TYR A 50 -7.62 -26.58 9.10
N TYR A 51 -8.89 -26.19 9.15
CA TYR A 51 -9.50 -25.66 10.36
C TYR A 51 -9.51 -26.72 11.49
N VAL A 52 -9.71 -26.27 12.73
CA VAL A 52 -9.87 -27.18 13.90
C VAL A 52 -11.01 -28.19 13.68
N SER A 53 -12.01 -27.86 12.88
CA SER A 53 -13.09 -28.75 12.46
C SER A 53 -12.64 -29.92 11.59
N GLY A 54 -11.42 -29.87 11.03
CA GLY A 54 -10.90 -30.81 10.03
C GLY A 54 -11.29 -30.48 8.59
N GLU A 55 -11.98 -29.37 8.36
CA GLU A 55 -12.32 -28.89 7.03
C GLU A 55 -11.11 -28.19 6.38
N LEU A 56 -10.92 -28.39 5.07
CA LEU A 56 -9.86 -27.73 4.29
C LEU A 56 -10.18 -26.23 4.12
N GLY A 57 -9.37 -25.38 4.73
CA GLY A 57 -9.48 -23.92 4.66
C GLY A 57 -8.70 -23.32 3.50
N ALA A 58 -7.49 -23.85 3.21
CA ALA A 58 -6.64 -23.38 2.12
C ALA A 58 -5.81 -24.51 1.53
N ASN A 59 -5.56 -24.42 0.22
CA ASN A 59 -4.66 -25.33 -0.48
C ASN A 59 -3.20 -24.83 -0.44
N SER A 60 -2.26 -25.75 -0.45
CA SER A 60 -0.89 -25.46 -0.85
C SER A 60 -0.86 -24.74 -2.19
N GLY A 61 -0.01 -23.72 -2.32
CA GLY A 61 0.04 -22.84 -3.49
C GLY A 61 -0.90 -21.64 -3.44
N ASN A 62 -1.82 -21.53 -2.48
CA ASN A 62 -2.61 -20.32 -2.31
C ASN A 62 -1.73 -19.12 -1.94
N ARG A 63 -2.02 -17.96 -2.55
CA ARG A 63 -1.30 -16.72 -2.26
C ARG A 63 -1.56 -16.26 -0.82
N LEU A 64 -0.51 -15.78 -0.17
CA LEU A 64 -0.62 -15.18 1.15
C LEU A 64 -1.46 -13.89 1.11
N ALA A 65 -2.17 -13.62 2.20
CA ALA A 65 -3.03 -12.46 2.33
C ALA A 65 -2.25 -11.15 2.21
N TYR A 66 -2.82 -10.18 1.49
CA TYR A 66 -2.32 -8.81 1.34
C TYR A 66 -0.91 -8.67 0.73
N MET A 67 -0.35 -9.72 0.16
CA MET A 67 0.96 -9.70 -0.47
C MET A 67 0.84 -9.60 -1.99
N PRO A 68 1.19 -8.46 -2.62
CA PRO A 68 1.19 -8.32 -4.07
C PRO A 68 2.40 -9.06 -4.66
N GLU A 69 2.23 -9.69 -5.82
CA GLU A 69 3.35 -10.32 -6.53
C GLU A 69 4.32 -9.29 -7.13
N LEU A 70 3.84 -8.08 -7.41
CA LEU A 70 4.66 -6.99 -7.94
C LEU A 70 4.30 -5.68 -7.25
N SER A 71 5.31 -4.99 -6.77
CA SER A 71 5.20 -3.59 -6.36
C SER A 71 6.45 -2.83 -6.79
N TYR A 72 6.28 -1.55 -7.11
CA TYR A 72 7.42 -0.68 -7.39
C TYR A 72 7.14 0.77 -7.01
N TYR A 73 8.22 1.47 -6.78
CA TYR A 73 8.26 2.89 -6.46
C TYR A 73 9.29 3.58 -7.33
N LEU A 74 8.93 4.74 -7.83
CA LEU A 74 9.80 5.62 -8.62
C LEU A 74 9.74 7.03 -8.01
N SER A 75 10.89 7.60 -7.68
CA SER A 75 11.03 8.99 -7.30
C SER A 75 11.92 9.72 -8.27
N PHE A 76 11.55 10.93 -8.59
CA PHE A 76 12.38 11.87 -9.35
C PHE A 76 12.54 13.13 -8.53
N ASP A 77 13.79 13.52 -8.28
CA ASP A 77 14.18 14.66 -7.48
C ASP A 77 14.98 15.63 -8.33
N LYS A 78 14.59 16.90 -8.36
CA LYS A 78 15.31 17.99 -9.00
C LYS A 78 15.46 19.17 -8.05
N ASN A 79 16.71 19.54 -7.79
CA ASN A 79 17.05 20.80 -7.16
C ASN A 79 17.43 21.82 -8.22
N PHE A 80 17.13 23.09 -8.01
CA PHE A 80 17.47 24.16 -8.93
C PHE A 80 17.70 25.48 -8.17
N VAL A 81 18.30 26.43 -8.84
CA VAL A 81 18.46 27.79 -8.32
C VAL A 81 17.80 28.75 -9.32
N LEU A 82 16.88 29.56 -8.83
CA LEU A 82 16.26 30.60 -9.64
C LEU A 82 17.25 31.69 -10.00
N SER A 83 16.93 32.50 -11.02
CA SER A 83 17.77 33.61 -11.50
C SER A 83 18.08 34.68 -10.41
N ASN A 84 17.25 34.77 -9.40
CA ASN A 84 17.43 35.64 -8.23
C ASN A 84 18.26 34.97 -7.09
N GLY A 85 18.88 33.82 -7.34
CA GLY A 85 19.69 33.08 -6.38
C GLY A 85 18.93 32.22 -5.38
N LYS A 86 17.59 32.15 -5.44
CA LYS A 86 16.80 31.33 -4.50
C LYS A 86 16.84 29.87 -4.91
N PRO A 87 17.21 28.95 -3.98
CA PRO A 87 17.12 27.54 -4.22
C PRO A 87 15.66 27.07 -4.24
N GLY A 88 15.40 26.04 -5.01
CA GLY A 88 14.12 25.40 -5.10
C GLY A 88 14.26 23.90 -5.42
N PHE A 89 13.18 23.20 -5.30
CA PHE A 89 13.13 21.76 -5.56
C PHE A 89 11.81 21.34 -6.22
N VAL A 90 11.86 20.25 -6.95
CA VAL A 90 10.68 19.48 -7.40
C VAL A 90 10.95 18.03 -7.07
N ASN A 91 9.94 17.37 -6.50
CA ASN A 91 9.93 15.95 -6.23
C ASN A 91 8.64 15.34 -6.79
N LEU A 92 8.77 14.27 -7.57
CA LEU A 92 7.66 13.51 -8.12
C LEU A 92 7.82 12.06 -7.68
N ASP A 93 6.85 11.54 -6.95
CA ASP A 93 6.78 10.17 -6.50
C ASP A 93 5.68 9.42 -7.22
N TYR A 94 5.96 8.19 -7.63
CA TYR A 94 4.98 7.28 -8.21
C TYR A 94 5.13 5.90 -7.58
N SER A 95 4.04 5.31 -7.15
CA SER A 95 4.00 3.94 -6.62
C SER A 95 2.96 3.10 -7.33
N TYR A 96 3.28 1.83 -7.51
CA TYR A 96 2.39 0.79 -7.98
C TYR A 96 2.35 -0.35 -6.98
N THR A 97 1.15 -0.82 -6.68
CA THR A 97 0.91 -2.04 -5.90
C THR A 97 0.05 -2.97 -6.73
N GLY A 98 0.54 -4.19 -6.96
CA GLY A 98 -0.17 -5.23 -7.68
C GLY A 98 -1.44 -5.68 -6.97
N ASP A 99 -2.23 -6.47 -7.66
CA ASP A 99 -3.39 -7.13 -7.06
C ASP A 99 -2.95 -8.12 -5.98
N ARG A 100 -3.82 -8.35 -5.02
CA ARG A 100 -3.57 -9.23 -3.89
C ARG A 100 -4.87 -9.81 -3.33
N ASN A 101 -4.78 -10.91 -2.64
CA ASN A 101 -5.91 -11.56 -1.98
C ASN A 101 -6.15 -10.97 -0.58
N SER A 102 -7.42 -10.90 -0.14
CA SER A 102 -7.78 -10.48 1.22
C SER A 102 -7.44 -11.54 2.27
N THR A 103 -7.37 -12.80 1.86
CA THR A 103 -7.03 -13.96 2.69
C THR A 103 -6.25 -14.98 1.87
N TYR A 104 -5.59 -15.92 2.55
CA TYR A 104 -4.94 -17.10 1.97
C TYR A 104 -5.92 -18.27 1.72
N GLU A 105 -7.15 -18.18 2.21
CA GLU A 105 -8.19 -19.20 2.07
C GLU A 105 -8.63 -19.41 0.62
N ASN A 106 -9.41 -20.47 0.37
CA ASN A 106 -9.80 -20.87 -0.99
C ASN A 106 -10.77 -19.92 -1.71
N SER A 107 -11.35 -18.95 -0.99
CA SER A 107 -12.33 -18.00 -1.55
C SER A 107 -11.97 -16.55 -1.20
N PRO A 108 -10.79 -16.05 -1.61
CA PRO A 108 -10.37 -14.70 -1.27
C PRO A 108 -11.16 -13.65 -2.06
N ILE A 109 -11.31 -12.47 -1.47
CA ILE A 109 -11.69 -11.27 -2.22
C ILE A 109 -10.43 -10.74 -2.91
N LEU A 110 -10.49 -10.60 -4.22
CA LEU A 110 -9.41 -9.98 -4.98
C LEU A 110 -9.42 -8.47 -4.76
N ILE A 111 -8.32 -7.94 -4.23
CA ILE A 111 -8.07 -6.51 -4.07
C ILE A 111 -7.31 -6.04 -5.32
N PRO A 112 -7.91 -5.18 -6.16
CA PRO A 112 -7.31 -4.79 -7.43
C PRO A 112 -5.99 -4.01 -7.26
N SER A 113 -5.14 -4.07 -8.25
CA SER A 113 -3.94 -3.24 -8.34
C SER A 113 -4.27 -1.75 -8.45
N TYR A 114 -3.34 -0.91 -7.99
CA TYR A 114 -3.48 0.54 -8.08
C TYR A 114 -2.13 1.24 -8.20
N SER A 115 -2.19 2.50 -8.66
CA SER A 115 -1.06 3.41 -8.65
C SER A 115 -1.43 4.72 -7.99
N ILE A 116 -0.46 5.32 -7.30
CA ILE A 116 -0.58 6.64 -6.68
C ILE A 116 0.63 7.47 -7.06
N ALA A 117 0.40 8.74 -7.35
CA ALA A 117 1.48 9.70 -7.57
C ALA A 117 1.32 10.92 -6.65
N HIS A 118 2.45 11.52 -6.29
CA HIS A 118 2.54 12.72 -5.47
C HIS A 118 3.52 13.70 -6.12
N LEU A 119 3.21 14.99 -6.02
CA LEU A 119 4.09 16.07 -6.46
C LEU A 119 4.35 17.02 -5.31
N ARG A 120 5.59 17.45 -5.17
CA ARG A 120 5.99 18.53 -4.29
C ARG A 120 6.92 19.46 -5.06
N ALA A 121 6.73 20.75 -4.89
CA ALA A 121 7.63 21.76 -5.45
C ALA A 121 7.73 22.91 -4.46
N GLY A 122 8.91 23.43 -4.24
CA GLY A 122 9.11 24.46 -3.23
C GLY A 122 10.28 25.38 -3.52
N LEU A 123 10.26 26.48 -2.79
CA LEU A 123 11.35 27.45 -2.74
C LEU A 123 11.84 27.58 -1.31
N GLU A 124 13.15 27.68 -1.16
CA GLU A 124 13.82 27.83 0.11
C GLU A 124 14.38 29.24 0.27
N ASN A 125 14.28 29.77 1.46
CA ASN A 125 14.98 30.95 1.92
C ASN A 125 15.79 30.60 3.17
N GLU A 126 16.65 31.49 3.64
CA GLU A 126 17.49 31.27 4.81
C GLU A 126 16.71 30.76 6.03
N ASN A 127 15.53 31.28 6.30
CA ASN A 127 14.72 30.98 7.47
C ASN A 127 13.33 30.37 7.14
N SER A 128 13.03 30.10 5.88
CA SER A 128 11.70 29.61 5.52
C SER A 128 11.70 28.76 4.26
N THR A 129 10.76 27.84 4.19
CA THR A 129 10.44 27.05 3.00
C THR A 129 8.96 27.21 2.67
N ILE A 130 8.65 27.49 1.40
CA ILE A 130 7.30 27.49 0.88
C ILE A 130 7.20 26.30 -0.08
N GLU A 131 6.30 25.39 0.20
CA GLU A 131 6.10 24.15 -0.56
C GLU A 131 4.65 24.10 -1.06
N PHE A 132 4.46 23.92 -2.35
CA PHE A 132 3.21 23.47 -2.96
C PHE A 132 3.24 21.94 -3.05
N TYR A 133 2.13 21.28 -2.76
CA TYR A 133 2.03 19.83 -2.88
C TYR A 133 0.68 19.37 -3.42
N VAL A 134 0.73 18.26 -4.15
CA VAL A 134 -0.44 17.49 -4.56
C VAL A 134 -0.21 16.04 -4.17
N THR A 135 -1.05 15.50 -3.30
CA THR A 135 -1.04 14.07 -2.98
C THR A 135 -2.14 13.37 -3.76
N ASN A 136 -1.87 12.12 -4.19
CA ASN A 136 -2.78 11.34 -5.01
C ASN A 136 -3.26 12.14 -6.24
N ILE A 137 -2.32 12.50 -7.12
CA ILE A 137 -2.54 13.39 -8.29
C ILE A 137 -3.72 12.92 -9.15
N PHE A 138 -3.93 11.60 -9.25
CA PHE A 138 -4.98 11.01 -10.09
C PHE A 138 -6.32 10.84 -9.37
N ASP A 139 -6.43 11.33 -8.13
CA ASP A 139 -7.61 11.13 -7.26
C ASP A 139 -8.07 9.66 -7.24
N LYS A 140 -7.09 8.74 -7.16
CA LYS A 140 -7.37 7.31 -7.21
C LYS A 140 -8.08 6.86 -5.94
N ASP A 141 -9.32 6.39 -6.06
CA ASP A 141 -10.03 5.67 -5.01
C ASP A 141 -9.70 4.17 -5.14
N ALA A 142 -8.68 3.72 -4.42
CA ALA A 142 -8.25 2.34 -4.42
C ALA A 142 -8.61 1.64 -3.12
N LEU A 143 -9.02 0.38 -3.23
CA LEU A 143 -9.20 -0.51 -2.10
C LEU A 143 -7.83 -0.96 -1.58
N LEU A 144 -7.53 -0.65 -0.31
CA LEU A 144 -6.27 -1.02 0.35
C LEU A 144 -6.37 -2.33 1.11
N SER A 145 -7.47 -2.52 1.80
CA SER A 145 -7.82 -3.77 2.50
C SER A 145 -9.31 -3.92 2.60
N THR A 146 -9.75 -5.16 2.68
CA THR A 146 -11.14 -5.53 2.97
C THR A 146 -11.15 -6.81 3.80
N TYR A 147 -12.06 -6.90 4.75
CA TYR A 147 -12.27 -8.11 5.53
C TYR A 147 -13.72 -8.20 5.99
N ASP A 148 -14.20 -9.41 6.27
CA ASP A 148 -15.52 -9.64 6.81
C ASP A 148 -15.59 -9.14 8.25
N ASP A 149 -16.51 -8.24 8.54
CA ASP A 149 -16.75 -7.75 9.90
C ASP A 149 -17.93 -8.45 10.54
N PHE A 150 -17.67 -9.50 11.32
CA PHE A 150 -18.69 -10.18 12.12
C PHE A 150 -19.28 -9.30 13.24
N SER A 151 -18.63 -8.20 13.58
CA SER A 151 -19.11 -7.30 14.64
C SER A 151 -20.32 -6.45 14.20
N ALA A 152 -20.64 -6.44 12.91
CA ALA A 152 -21.85 -5.79 12.39
C ALA A 152 -23.15 -6.55 12.70
N VAL A 153 -23.08 -7.67 13.42
CA VAL A 153 -24.26 -8.33 13.99
C VAL A 153 -24.78 -7.44 15.14
N GLY A 154 -25.61 -6.48 14.77
CA GLY A 154 -26.29 -5.64 15.74
C GLY A 154 -27.17 -6.49 16.67
N SER A 155 -27.40 -6.02 17.88
CA SER A 155 -28.27 -6.61 18.91
C SER A 155 -29.75 -6.87 18.48
N SER A 156 -30.06 -6.62 17.19
CA SER A 156 -31.37 -6.81 16.56
C SER A 156 -31.53 -8.13 15.80
N GLY A 157 -30.53 -9.03 15.83
CA GLY A 157 -30.67 -10.38 15.28
C GLY A 157 -30.65 -10.48 13.74
N TYR A 158 -30.37 -9.39 13.02
CA TYR A 158 -30.10 -9.44 11.61
C TYR A 158 -28.59 -9.63 11.40
N ALA A 159 -28.18 -10.81 10.95
CA ALA A 159 -26.83 -11.08 10.47
C ALA A 159 -26.60 -10.29 9.16
N GLY A 160 -26.18 -9.04 9.28
CA GLY A 160 -25.66 -8.28 8.17
C GLY A 160 -24.17 -8.60 8.04
N PHE A 161 -23.77 -9.39 7.05
CA PHE A 161 -22.37 -9.49 6.66
C PHE A 161 -21.96 -8.12 6.13
N GLY A 162 -21.12 -7.41 6.87
CA GLY A 162 -20.53 -6.15 6.44
C GLY A 162 -19.07 -6.38 6.04
N TYR A 163 -18.64 -5.75 4.95
CA TYR A 163 -17.22 -5.63 4.64
C TYR A 163 -16.69 -4.34 5.25
N ARG A 164 -15.53 -4.40 5.87
CA ARG A 164 -14.81 -3.21 6.30
C ARG A 164 -13.70 -2.93 5.30
N ASP A 165 -13.88 -1.87 4.52
CA ASP A 165 -12.94 -1.41 3.51
C ASP A 165 -12.05 -0.30 4.04
N THR A 166 -10.76 -0.41 3.77
CA THR A 166 -9.83 0.71 3.89
C THR A 166 -9.47 1.18 2.49
N ARG A 167 -9.59 2.48 2.24
CA ARG A 167 -9.34 3.07 0.92
C ARG A 167 -8.25 4.13 0.98
N THR A 168 -7.71 4.46 -0.18
CA THR A 168 -6.76 5.57 -0.33
C THR A 168 -7.40 6.88 0.08
N LYS A 169 -6.58 7.80 0.59
CA LYS A 169 -7.03 9.18 0.81
C LYS A 169 -7.30 9.85 -0.53
N PRO A 170 -8.31 10.72 -0.64
CA PRO A 170 -8.57 11.49 -1.85
C PRO A 170 -7.41 12.41 -2.20
N GLN A 171 -7.45 13.01 -3.39
CA GLN A 171 -6.50 14.04 -3.78
C GLN A 171 -6.52 15.19 -2.77
N VAL A 172 -5.35 15.64 -2.37
CA VAL A 172 -5.18 16.85 -1.57
C VAL A 172 -4.20 17.77 -2.26
N VAL A 173 -4.61 19.01 -2.45
CA VAL A 173 -3.77 20.10 -2.96
C VAL A 173 -3.56 21.10 -1.84
N GLY A 174 -2.32 21.51 -1.60
CA GLY A 174 -2.02 22.40 -0.48
C GLY A 174 -0.73 23.18 -0.63
N ILE A 175 -0.61 24.18 0.24
CA ILE A 175 0.62 24.94 0.44
C ILE A 175 1.06 24.75 1.89
N ARG A 176 2.35 24.52 2.08
CA ARG A 176 2.98 24.42 3.39
C ARG A 176 4.05 25.50 3.53
N ILE A 177 3.98 26.25 4.60
CA ILE A 177 5.01 27.23 4.96
C ILE A 177 5.68 26.74 6.24
N ARG A 178 7.00 26.60 6.22
CA ARG A 178 7.82 26.30 7.40
C ARG A 178 8.71 27.51 7.67
N TYR A 179 8.77 27.91 8.92
CA TYR A 179 9.68 28.95 9.40
C TYR A 179 10.59 28.32 10.46
N ARG A 180 11.90 28.64 10.41
CA ARG A 180 12.94 28.16 11.35
C ARG A 180 13.43 29.31 12.23
#